data_3144c816f528fd6d85de6e26530801c9
#
_entry.id   3144c816f528fd6d85de6e26530801c9
#
_cell.length_a   1.000
_cell.length_b   1.000
_cell.length_c   1.000
_cell.angle_alpha   90.00
_cell.angle_beta   90.00
_cell.angle_gamma   90.00
#
_symmetry.space_group_name_H-M   'P 1'
#
loop_
_entity.id
_entity.type
_entity.pdbx_description
1 polymer ?
#
loop_
_entity_poly.entity_id
_entity_poly.type
_entity_poly.pdbx_seq_one_letter_code
_entity_poly.pdbx_strand_id
1 'polypeptide(L)'
;MKNFKYILVFLIGLPLVGTGQTVLSLEEAISITLENNFDIRIAKNELQIDQENVSVGNAGMLPRVNGVVTNNNTILKTKQTQANGNEIEIDGAKNLNLNTGVGLEWTIFDGFRMFARYNQLKELQKLGETELKLNILAKVSEVYDTYFLLVNQQHLIR
;
A
#
# COMPACT_ATOMS: atom_id res chain seq x y z
N MET A 1 -34.11 0.94 59.62
CA MET A 1 -34.17 2.27 58.99
C MET A 1 -33.05 3.24 59.41
N LYS A 2 -32.12 2.86 60.30
CA LYS A 2 -31.05 3.72 60.81
C LYS A 2 -29.86 3.89 59.82
N ASN A 3 -29.62 2.91 58.91
CA ASN A 3 -28.47 2.90 58.01
C ASN A 3 -28.72 3.64 56.69
N PHE A 4 -29.96 4.02 56.39
CA PHE A 4 -30.30 4.73 55.12
C PHE A 4 -29.81 6.18 55.13
N LYS A 5 -29.69 6.80 56.30
CA LYS A 5 -29.17 8.19 56.43
C LYS A 5 -27.68 8.29 56.12
N TYR A 6 -26.88 7.27 56.38
CA TYR A 6 -25.43 7.28 56.09
C TYR A 6 -25.14 7.03 54.60
N ILE A 7 -26.01 6.28 53.89
CA ILE A 7 -25.91 6.06 52.46
C ILE A 7 -26.18 7.36 51.69
N LEU A 8 -27.14 8.18 52.18
CA LEU A 8 -27.46 9.47 51.54
C LEU A 8 -26.32 10.50 51.71
N VAL A 9 -25.59 10.48 52.82
CA VAL A 9 -24.46 11.38 53.08
C VAL A 9 -23.23 10.98 52.26
N PHE A 10 -23.04 9.69 52.00
CA PHE A 10 -21.93 9.19 51.15
C PHE A 10 -22.12 9.49 49.69
N LEU A 11 -23.36 9.62 49.18
CA LEU A 11 -23.67 9.94 47.79
C LEU A 11 -23.42 11.43 47.45
N ILE A 12 -23.42 12.34 48.44
CA ILE A 12 -23.19 13.77 48.25
C ILE A 12 -21.69 14.11 48.28
N GLY A 13 -20.84 13.20 48.75
CA GLY A 13 -19.40 13.41 48.91
C GLY A 13 -18.53 13.00 47.72
N LEU A 14 -19.10 12.54 46.60
CA LEU A 14 -18.33 12.27 45.38
C LEU A 14 -17.88 13.61 44.75
N PRO A 15 -16.56 13.95 44.77
CA PRO A 15 -16.11 15.12 44.07
C PRO A 15 -16.40 14.90 42.58
N LEU A 16 -17.22 15.74 41.99
CA LEU A 16 -17.29 15.93 40.54
C LEU A 16 -15.91 16.43 40.11
N VAL A 17 -15.02 15.49 39.80
CA VAL A 17 -13.78 15.81 39.10
C VAL A 17 -14.19 16.24 37.68
N GLY A 18 -14.55 17.51 37.55
CA GLY A 18 -14.72 18.14 36.25
C GLY A 18 -13.37 18.09 35.57
N THR A 19 -13.20 17.21 34.59
CA THR A 19 -12.08 17.26 33.66
C THR A 19 -12.21 18.58 32.92
N GLY A 20 -11.42 19.59 33.35
CA GLY A 20 -11.33 20.87 32.66
C GLY A 20 -11.00 20.59 31.19
N GLN A 21 -11.78 21.15 30.28
CA GLN A 21 -11.48 21.08 28.86
C GLN A 21 -10.08 21.67 28.64
N THR A 22 -9.13 20.84 28.20
CA THR A 22 -7.81 21.31 27.77
C THR A 22 -8.00 22.20 26.55
N VAL A 23 -7.52 23.44 26.64
CA VAL A 23 -7.55 24.36 25.49
C VAL A 23 -6.55 23.83 24.47
N LEU A 24 -7.03 23.40 23.32
CA LEU A 24 -6.21 22.93 22.22
C LEU A 24 -5.44 24.12 21.61
N SER A 25 -4.12 24.10 21.67
CA SER A 25 -3.29 25.10 20.98
C SER A 25 -3.17 24.81 19.48
N LEU A 26 -2.80 25.83 18.70
CA LEU A 26 -2.58 25.66 17.25
C LEU A 26 -1.46 24.64 16.97
N GLU A 27 -0.36 24.73 17.73
CA GLU A 27 0.77 23.82 17.61
C GLU A 27 0.35 22.37 17.90
N GLU A 28 -0.46 22.16 18.92
CA GLU A 28 -0.97 20.85 19.28
C GLU A 28 -1.93 20.30 18.21
N ALA A 29 -2.80 21.14 17.66
CA ALA A 29 -3.70 20.77 16.56
C ALA A 29 -2.90 20.35 15.31
N ILE A 30 -1.83 21.08 14.96
CA ILE A 30 -0.94 20.72 13.86
C ILE A 30 -0.23 19.39 14.15
N SER A 31 0.33 19.20 15.35
CA SER A 31 1.04 17.96 15.73
C SER A 31 0.13 16.75 15.63
N ILE A 32 -1.08 16.83 16.19
CA ILE A 32 -2.08 15.76 16.12
C ILE A 32 -2.44 15.44 14.67
N THR A 33 -2.59 16.46 13.82
CA THR A 33 -2.90 16.28 12.41
C THR A 33 -1.75 15.58 11.68
N LEU A 34 -0.51 16.03 11.88
CA LEU A 34 0.67 15.44 11.22
C LEU A 34 0.89 13.97 11.61
N GLU A 35 0.55 13.58 12.83
CA GLU A 35 0.68 12.22 13.31
C GLU A 35 -0.45 11.29 12.82
N ASN A 36 -1.68 11.81 12.77
CA ASN A 36 -2.87 10.97 12.59
C ASN A 36 -3.53 11.10 11.22
N ASN A 37 -3.08 12.03 10.37
CA ASN A 37 -3.68 12.24 9.06
C ASN A 37 -3.37 11.09 8.10
N PHE A 38 -4.41 10.50 7.52
CA PHE A 38 -4.29 9.38 6.60
C PHE A 38 -3.61 9.76 5.27
N ASP A 39 -3.85 10.97 4.74
CA ASP A 39 -3.26 11.41 3.48
C ASP A 39 -1.74 11.54 3.61
N ILE A 40 -1.26 12.06 4.75
CA ILE A 40 0.18 12.12 5.05
C ILE A 40 0.77 10.72 5.20
N ARG A 41 0.04 9.79 5.82
CA ARG A 41 0.48 8.39 5.95
C ARG A 41 0.55 7.70 4.59
N ILE A 42 -0.41 7.95 3.71
CA ILE A 42 -0.41 7.45 2.33
C ILE A 42 0.81 7.99 1.60
N ALA A 43 1.03 9.30 1.59
CA ALA A 43 2.17 9.92 0.93
C ALA A 43 3.53 9.43 1.46
N LYS A 44 3.64 9.14 2.77
CA LYS A 44 4.84 8.51 3.36
C LYS A 44 5.06 7.09 2.82
N ASN A 45 3.99 6.30 2.71
CA ASN A 45 4.08 4.93 2.19
C ASN A 45 4.43 4.94 0.69
N GLU A 46 3.88 5.88 -0.09
CA GLU A 46 4.21 6.05 -1.51
C GLU A 46 5.68 6.41 -1.69
N LEU A 47 6.18 7.36 -0.90
CA LEU A 47 7.62 7.67 -0.88
C LEU A 47 8.47 6.45 -0.51
N GLN A 48 8.04 5.65 0.46
CA GLN A 48 8.76 4.43 0.82
C GLN A 48 8.79 3.43 -0.35
N ILE A 49 7.69 3.29 -1.08
CA ILE A 49 7.65 2.46 -2.30
C ILE A 49 8.66 2.98 -3.34
N ASP A 50 8.72 4.30 -3.55
CA ASP A 50 9.68 4.89 -4.48
C ASP A 50 11.13 4.67 -4.02
N GLN A 51 11.42 4.77 -2.71
CA GLN A 51 12.72 4.47 -2.13
C GLN A 51 13.14 3.01 -2.38
N GLU A 52 12.24 2.06 -2.13
CA GLU A 52 12.48 0.63 -2.37
C GLU A 52 12.61 0.30 -3.87
N ASN A 53 11.97 1.09 -4.73
CA ASN A 53 12.10 0.95 -6.18
C ASN A 53 13.48 1.37 -6.71
N VAL A 54 14.24 2.20 -5.99
CA VAL A 54 15.61 2.58 -6.36
C VAL A 54 16.56 1.41 -6.12
N SER A 55 16.54 0.43 -7.00
CA SER A 55 17.40 -0.74 -6.90
C SER A 55 18.01 -1.12 -8.25
N VAL A 56 19.17 -1.75 -8.21
CA VAL A 56 19.84 -2.30 -9.41
C VAL A 56 19.01 -3.39 -10.08
N GLY A 57 18.18 -4.12 -9.28
CA GLY A 57 17.24 -5.11 -9.78
C GLY A 57 16.15 -4.48 -10.64
N ASN A 58 15.48 -3.44 -10.12
CA ASN A 58 14.43 -2.72 -10.84
C ASN A 58 14.97 -1.92 -12.04
N ALA A 59 16.25 -1.54 -12.00
CA ALA A 59 16.94 -0.96 -13.15
C ALA A 59 17.23 -1.99 -14.25
N GLY A 60 17.10 -3.30 -13.97
CA GLY A 60 17.33 -4.36 -14.94
C GLY A 60 18.80 -4.82 -15.05
N MET A 61 19.62 -4.49 -14.04
CA MET A 61 21.06 -4.87 -14.02
C MET A 61 21.30 -6.29 -13.49
N LEU A 62 20.30 -6.88 -12.82
CA LEU A 62 20.40 -8.23 -12.27
C LEU A 62 19.77 -9.28 -13.18
N PRO A 63 20.26 -10.53 -13.13
CA PRO A 63 19.61 -11.64 -13.83
C PRO A 63 18.25 -11.96 -13.24
N ARG A 64 17.34 -12.42 -14.11
CA ARG A 64 16.05 -13.01 -13.72
C ARG A 64 16.15 -14.51 -13.73
N VAL A 65 15.65 -15.12 -12.67
CA VAL A 65 15.49 -16.57 -12.59
C VAL A 65 13.99 -16.90 -12.68
N ASN A 66 13.62 -17.67 -13.68
CA ASN A 66 12.24 -18.07 -13.92
C ASN A 66 12.10 -19.59 -13.77
N GLY A 67 11.17 -20.05 -12.94
CA GLY A 67 10.74 -21.44 -12.88
C GLY A 67 9.53 -21.64 -13.78
N VAL A 68 9.56 -22.68 -14.62
CA VAL A 68 8.45 -23.04 -15.49
C VAL A 68 8.00 -24.45 -15.19
N VAL A 69 6.70 -24.61 -14.96
CA VAL A 69 6.05 -25.92 -14.86
C VAL A 69 4.87 -25.91 -15.81
N THR A 70 4.91 -26.71 -16.85
CA THR A 70 3.84 -26.85 -17.82
C THR A 70 3.34 -28.28 -17.84
N ASN A 71 2.07 -28.49 -17.56
CA ASN A 71 1.42 -29.78 -17.61
C ASN A 71 0.33 -29.77 -18.70
N ASN A 72 0.59 -30.43 -19.82
CA ASN A 72 -0.34 -30.55 -20.93
C ASN A 72 -0.88 -31.98 -21.01
N ASN A 73 -2.15 -32.10 -20.70
CA ASN A 73 -2.87 -33.38 -20.81
C ASN A 73 -3.87 -33.29 -21.96
N THR A 74 -3.69 -34.15 -22.97
CA THR A 74 -4.56 -34.15 -24.14
C THR A 74 -5.16 -35.53 -24.30
N ILE A 75 -6.47 -35.62 -24.53
CA ILE A 75 -7.17 -36.82 -24.90
C ILE A 75 -7.62 -36.63 -26.34
N LEU A 76 -7.18 -37.49 -27.24
CA LEU A 76 -7.46 -37.44 -28.68
C LEU A 76 -8.31 -38.62 -29.10
N LYS A 77 -9.29 -38.32 -29.95
CA LYS A 77 -9.96 -39.31 -30.78
C LYS A 77 -9.50 -39.08 -32.22
N THR A 78 -8.86 -40.11 -32.79
CA THR A 78 -8.34 -40.00 -34.15
C THR A 78 -8.95 -41.11 -35.00
N LYS A 79 -9.53 -40.72 -36.14
CA LYS A 79 -9.98 -41.62 -37.17
C LYS A 79 -9.11 -41.40 -38.42
N GLN A 80 -8.40 -42.42 -38.83
CA GLN A 80 -7.52 -42.38 -40.00
C GLN A 80 -7.95 -43.43 -41.02
N THR A 81 -8.22 -43.01 -42.23
CA THR A 81 -8.48 -43.90 -43.37
C THR A 81 -7.16 -44.08 -44.14
N GLN A 82 -6.70 -45.32 -44.23
CA GLN A 82 -5.50 -45.67 -44.98
C GLN A 82 -5.77 -45.70 -46.48
N ALA A 83 -4.71 -45.60 -47.30
CA ALA A 83 -4.83 -45.64 -48.77
C ALA A 83 -5.44 -46.95 -49.33
N ASN A 84 -5.41 -48.03 -48.57
CA ASN A 84 -6.03 -49.30 -48.89
C ASN A 84 -7.53 -49.40 -48.48
N GLY A 85 -8.10 -48.27 -47.95
CA GLY A 85 -9.49 -48.20 -47.51
C GLY A 85 -9.73 -48.66 -46.07
N ASN A 86 -8.72 -49.15 -45.36
CA ASN A 86 -8.88 -49.56 -43.96
C ASN A 86 -9.00 -48.33 -43.07
N GLU A 87 -10.00 -48.34 -42.15
CA GLU A 87 -10.16 -47.32 -41.13
C GLU A 87 -9.54 -47.76 -39.80
N ILE A 88 -8.70 -46.92 -39.25
CA ILE A 88 -8.16 -47.08 -37.91
C ILE A 88 -8.76 -46.00 -37.05
N GLU A 89 -9.51 -46.39 -36.02
CA GLU A 89 -10.07 -45.51 -35.03
C GLU A 89 -9.35 -45.74 -33.69
N ILE A 90 -8.73 -44.66 -33.18
CA ILE A 90 -8.09 -44.62 -31.87
C ILE A 90 -8.94 -43.70 -31.00
N ASP A 91 -9.66 -44.27 -30.04
CA ASP A 91 -10.48 -43.53 -29.10
C ASP A 91 -9.76 -43.41 -27.76
N GLY A 92 -9.72 -42.17 -27.19
CA GLY A 92 -9.17 -41.94 -25.89
C GLY A 92 -7.63 -42.01 -25.78
N ALA A 93 -6.90 -41.78 -26.89
CA ALA A 93 -5.44 -41.68 -26.84
C ALA A 93 -5.05 -40.55 -25.89
N LYS A 94 -4.38 -40.90 -24.78
CA LYS A 94 -3.92 -39.92 -23.77
C LYS A 94 -2.49 -39.55 -24.06
N ASN A 95 -2.25 -38.24 -24.19
CA ASN A 95 -0.92 -37.65 -24.23
C ASN A 95 -0.71 -36.84 -22.96
N LEU A 96 0.21 -37.27 -22.10
CA LEU A 96 0.58 -36.62 -20.86
C LEU A 96 1.97 -36.03 -21.05
N ASN A 97 2.06 -34.72 -20.97
CA ASN A 97 3.33 -34.01 -21.11
C ASN A 97 3.53 -33.09 -19.93
N LEU A 98 4.53 -33.38 -19.11
CA LEU A 98 4.98 -32.53 -18.00
C LEU A 98 6.35 -31.98 -18.35
N ASN A 99 6.41 -30.66 -18.54
CA ASN A 99 7.65 -29.90 -18.73
C ASN A 99 7.97 -29.13 -17.48
N THR A 100 9.18 -29.28 -16.96
CA THR A 100 9.70 -28.51 -15.85
C THR A 100 11.06 -27.96 -16.21
N GLY A 101 11.31 -26.71 -15.83
CA GLY A 101 12.58 -26.07 -16.13
C GLY A 101 12.85 -24.84 -15.26
N VAL A 102 14.14 -24.49 -15.20
CA VAL A 102 14.60 -23.23 -14.63
C VAL A 102 15.39 -22.49 -15.71
N GLY A 103 14.97 -21.26 -16.00
CA GLY A 103 15.65 -20.37 -16.93
C GLY A 103 16.34 -19.24 -16.19
N LEU A 104 17.56 -18.88 -16.62
CA LEU A 104 18.24 -17.66 -16.19
C LEU A 104 18.37 -16.75 -17.40
N GLU A 105 17.86 -15.54 -17.27
CA GLU A 105 17.93 -14.50 -18.29
C GLU A 105 18.70 -13.30 -17.74
N TRP A 106 19.78 -12.90 -18.41
CA TRP A 106 20.58 -11.78 -17.96
C TRP A 106 20.98 -10.89 -19.14
N THR A 107 20.55 -9.63 -19.06
CA THR A 107 20.99 -8.61 -19.99
C THR A 107 22.30 -8.01 -19.50
N ILE A 108 23.42 -8.38 -20.13
CA ILE A 108 24.75 -7.90 -19.72
C ILE A 108 24.97 -6.46 -20.20
N PHE A 109 24.45 -6.11 -21.38
CA PHE A 109 24.56 -4.79 -21.96
C PHE A 109 23.31 -4.44 -22.81
N ASP A 110 22.75 -3.25 -22.59
CA ASP A 110 21.53 -2.76 -23.26
C ASP A 110 21.68 -1.34 -23.82
N GLY A 111 22.93 -0.93 -24.10
CA GLY A 111 23.21 0.42 -24.59
C GLY A 111 23.05 1.50 -23.52
N PHE A 112 23.41 1.21 -22.27
CA PHE A 112 23.32 2.08 -21.08
C PHE A 112 21.88 2.39 -20.61
N ARG A 113 20.86 1.73 -21.15
CA ARG A 113 19.46 1.95 -20.76
C ARG A 113 19.23 1.65 -19.27
N MET A 114 19.84 0.59 -18.72
CA MET A 114 19.73 0.24 -17.32
C MET A 114 20.27 1.34 -16.39
N PHE A 115 21.32 2.05 -16.78
CA PHE A 115 21.85 3.18 -16.01
C PHE A 115 20.92 4.40 -16.08
N ALA A 116 20.36 4.69 -17.25
CA ALA A 116 19.37 5.74 -17.41
C ALA A 116 18.11 5.44 -16.56
N ARG A 117 17.67 4.17 -16.55
CA ARG A 117 16.54 3.72 -15.73
C ARG A 117 16.83 3.84 -14.22
N TYR A 118 18.03 3.49 -13.77
CA TYR A 118 18.43 3.67 -12.39
C TYR A 118 18.37 5.15 -11.96
N ASN A 119 18.88 6.05 -12.83
CA ASN A 119 18.78 7.48 -12.58
C ASN A 119 17.32 7.98 -12.58
N GLN A 120 16.48 7.48 -13.48
CA GLN A 120 15.05 7.77 -13.49
C GLN A 120 14.38 7.39 -12.17
N LEU A 121 14.68 6.21 -11.62
CA LEU A 121 14.13 5.78 -10.33
C LEU A 121 14.55 6.73 -9.20
N LYS A 122 15.79 7.23 -9.20
CA LYS A 122 16.23 8.26 -8.23
C LYS A 122 15.47 9.57 -8.37
N GLU A 123 15.18 10.00 -9.58
CA GLU A 123 14.40 11.24 -9.79
C GLU A 123 12.94 11.04 -9.38
N LEU A 124 12.35 9.85 -9.56
CA LEU A 124 11.02 9.52 -9.06
C LEU A 124 10.97 9.55 -7.52
N GLN A 125 11.99 9.03 -6.85
CA GLN A 125 12.11 9.15 -5.39
C GLN A 125 12.11 10.62 -4.93
N LYS A 126 12.89 11.50 -5.59
CA LYS A 126 12.91 12.94 -5.28
C LYS A 126 11.55 13.61 -5.51
N LEU A 127 10.83 13.17 -6.55
CA LEU A 127 9.47 13.62 -6.81
C LEU A 127 8.56 13.24 -5.63
N GLY A 128 8.57 11.98 -5.18
CA GLY A 128 7.82 11.53 -4.03
C GLY A 128 8.15 12.28 -2.74
N GLU A 129 9.44 12.63 -2.50
CA GLU A 129 9.86 13.50 -1.39
C GLU A 129 9.22 14.88 -1.44
N THR A 130 9.11 15.43 -2.66
CA THR A 130 8.50 16.74 -2.90
C THR A 130 6.99 16.68 -2.71
N GLU A 131 6.34 15.64 -3.19
CA GLU A 131 4.90 15.41 -3.02
C GLU A 131 4.52 15.24 -1.55
N LEU A 132 5.32 14.49 -0.79
CA LEU A 132 5.11 14.39 0.67
C LEU A 132 5.20 15.77 1.35
N LYS A 133 6.19 16.60 0.99
CA LYS A 133 6.31 17.97 1.54
C LYS A 133 5.10 18.83 1.19
N LEU A 134 4.61 18.76 -0.04
CA LEU A 134 3.44 19.51 -0.48
C LEU A 134 2.19 19.07 0.29
N ASN A 135 1.99 17.77 0.49
CA ASN A 135 0.87 17.24 1.28
C ASN A 135 0.93 17.71 2.73
N ILE A 136 2.12 17.69 3.35
CA ILE A 136 2.31 18.23 4.72
C ILE A 136 1.96 19.72 4.77
N LEU A 137 2.48 20.54 3.86
CA LEU A 137 2.20 21.97 3.82
C LEU A 137 0.72 22.28 3.60
N ALA A 138 0.07 21.54 2.70
CA ALA A 138 -1.36 21.70 2.45
C ALA A 138 -2.18 21.40 3.71
N LYS A 139 -1.85 20.32 4.44
CA LYS A 139 -2.56 19.95 5.66
C LYS A 139 -2.30 20.95 6.81
N VAL A 140 -1.09 21.46 6.93
CA VAL A 140 -0.78 22.52 7.92
C VAL A 140 -1.61 23.79 7.62
N SER A 141 -1.71 24.18 6.34
CA SER A 141 -2.54 25.33 5.94
C SER A 141 -4.02 25.10 6.26
N GLU A 142 -4.55 23.91 5.96
CA GLU A 142 -5.93 23.52 6.24
C GLU A 142 -6.25 23.59 7.75
N VAL A 143 -5.34 23.09 8.59
CA VAL A 143 -5.48 23.16 10.05
C VAL A 143 -5.47 24.60 10.54
N TYR A 144 -4.55 25.42 9.99
CA TYR A 144 -4.46 26.84 10.31
C TYR A 144 -5.77 27.56 10.03
N ASP A 145 -6.29 27.42 8.82
CA ASP A 145 -7.53 28.09 8.40
C ASP A 145 -8.73 27.61 9.25
N THR A 146 -8.84 26.33 9.50
CA THR A 146 -9.92 25.73 10.28
C THR A 146 -9.85 26.18 11.75
N TYR A 147 -8.65 26.21 12.33
CA TYR A 147 -8.44 26.66 13.71
C TYR A 147 -8.89 28.11 13.91
N PHE A 148 -8.48 29.02 13.03
CA PHE A 148 -8.88 30.42 13.14
C PHE A 148 -10.35 30.65 12.84
N LEU A 149 -10.94 29.85 11.93
CA LEU A 149 -12.39 29.87 11.71
C LEU A 149 -13.14 29.48 13.00
N LEU A 150 -12.69 28.43 13.70
CA LEU A 150 -13.27 27.99 14.97
C LEU A 150 -13.16 29.06 16.06
N VAL A 151 -11.98 29.67 16.19
CA VAL A 151 -11.74 30.76 17.15
C VAL A 151 -12.68 31.94 16.89
N ASN A 152 -12.84 32.33 15.62
CA ASN A 152 -13.75 33.43 15.23
C ASN A 152 -15.21 33.10 15.56
N GLN A 153 -15.65 31.86 15.28
CA GLN A 153 -17.03 31.45 15.61
C GLN A 153 -17.27 31.47 17.13
N GLN A 154 -16.28 31.05 17.92
CA GLN A 154 -16.38 31.08 19.38
C GLN A 154 -16.51 32.53 19.93
N HIS A 155 -15.86 33.49 19.28
CA HIS A 155 -15.99 34.92 19.66
C HIS A 155 -17.37 35.49 19.29
N LEU A 156 -18.03 35.02 18.26
CA LEU A 156 -19.35 35.48 17.82
C LEU A 156 -20.51 34.95 18.69
N ILE A 157 -20.27 33.89 19.46
CA ILE A 157 -21.29 33.25 20.31
C ILE A 157 -21.25 33.81 21.76
N ARG A 158 -20.20 34.51 22.13
CA ARG A 158 -20.08 35.19 23.42
C ARG A 158 -20.62 36.60 23.38
#